data_8c88d38f1f1974ffd795e458dcae74c4
#
_entry.id   8c88d38f1f1974ffd795e458dcae74c4
#
_cell.length_a   1.000
_cell.length_b   1.000
_cell.length_c   1.000
_cell.angle_alpha   90.00
_cell.angle_beta   90.00
_cell.angle_gamma   90.00
#
_symmetry.space_group_name_H-M   'P 1'
#
loop_
_entity.id
_entity.type
_entity.pdbx_description
1 polymer ?
#
loop_
_entity_poly.entity_id
_entity_poly.type
_entity_poly.pdbx_seq_one_letter_code
_entity_poly.pdbx_strand_id
1 'polypeptide(L)'
;MKNSRIITPFSAKVVYTIPAMDKLDQRFPALINRAYNGIPAYNFAVVVDDHLMKISHVIRGEDHLSNTALQILIYQALGFKPPEFAHHSLILGKDRSKLSKRHGSVTVRELREKGIFPEALLNYLSLLGSSLGAGREVCSREEIMAAFSMDRAGKSGAIFDEEKLKWLNGIYIRQSDLHQLTVRLLPFIRVAGYDVDRLDFSWLQRVIDAVRDDLVTLSDIGEHINIFFDGKYVISKEARQVLKEKDAQAVIHHLQEVLKQTGERDENIYQDVITIIRAKTGFQGKKLFMPIRAAVTGKTRGPELDKVFSILSRPSLLVRVEEAISDQHRMDH
;
A
#
# COMPACT_ATOMS: atom_id res chain seq x y z
N MET A 1 19.58 28.22 -38.94
CA MET A 1 18.97 28.05 -37.60
C MET A 1 18.71 26.57 -37.38
N LYS A 2 19.34 25.91 -36.41
CA LYS A 2 19.10 24.50 -36.11
C LYS A 2 17.80 24.46 -35.27
N ASN A 3 16.77 23.76 -35.74
CA ASN A 3 15.53 23.56 -35.02
C ASN A 3 15.81 22.83 -33.71
N SER A 4 15.63 23.50 -32.58
CA SER A 4 15.61 22.83 -31.27
C SER A 4 14.37 21.94 -31.23
N ARG A 5 14.55 20.64 -31.15
CA ARG A 5 13.45 19.65 -31.08
C ARG A 5 13.04 19.48 -29.63
N ILE A 6 11.83 19.86 -29.29
CA ILE A 6 11.21 19.44 -28.06
C ILE A 6 10.64 18.04 -28.31
N ILE A 7 11.24 17.03 -27.69
CA ILE A 7 10.73 15.68 -27.75
C ILE A 7 9.73 15.55 -26.59
N THR A 8 8.45 15.42 -26.93
CA THR A 8 7.43 15.00 -25.97
C THR A 8 7.14 13.53 -26.29
N PRO A 9 7.71 12.56 -25.53
CA PRO A 9 7.52 11.15 -25.83
C PRO A 9 6.07 10.71 -25.65
N PHE A 10 5.27 11.53 -25.01
CA PHE A 10 3.89 11.27 -24.60
C PHE A 10 2.84 11.99 -25.41
N SER A 11 3.22 12.99 -26.19
CA SER A 11 2.36 13.64 -27.18
C SER A 11 3.10 13.72 -28.49
N ALA A 12 2.37 13.73 -29.62
CA ALA A 12 2.95 13.88 -30.95
C ALA A 12 4.06 14.93 -30.95
N LYS A 13 5.15 14.68 -31.73
CA LYS A 13 6.23 15.65 -31.96
C LYS A 13 5.66 17.06 -32.09
N VAL A 14 5.65 17.83 -31.04
CA VAL A 14 5.30 19.23 -31.09
C VAL A 14 6.58 19.93 -31.50
N VAL A 15 6.78 20.11 -32.80
CA VAL A 15 7.81 20.96 -33.33
C VAL A 15 7.29 22.39 -33.17
N TYR A 16 7.68 23.07 -32.11
CA TYR A 16 7.46 24.51 -32.02
C TYR A 16 8.40 25.20 -33.01
N THR A 17 7.86 25.67 -34.12
CA THR A 17 8.53 26.67 -34.93
C THR A 17 8.40 27.98 -34.18
N ILE A 18 9.49 28.44 -33.55
CA ILE A 18 9.54 29.76 -32.91
C ILE A 18 9.49 30.78 -34.03
N PRO A 19 8.47 31.68 -34.08
CA PRO A 19 8.44 32.77 -35.05
C PRO A 19 9.69 33.63 -34.91
N ALA A 20 10.17 34.15 -36.03
CA ALA A 20 11.44 34.86 -36.18
C ALA A 20 11.78 35.79 -35.03
N MET A 21 13.05 35.72 -34.60
CA MET A 21 13.66 36.45 -33.47
C MET A 21 13.47 38.00 -33.49
N ASP A 22 13.16 38.56 -34.64
CA ASP A 22 13.03 40.03 -34.81
C ASP A 22 11.93 40.68 -33.99
N LYS A 23 10.97 39.91 -33.46
CA LYS A 23 9.93 40.40 -32.55
C LYS A 23 10.24 40.20 -31.07
N LEU A 24 11.33 39.55 -30.73
CA LEU A 24 11.70 39.14 -29.38
C LEU A 24 12.57 40.16 -28.64
N ASP A 25 13.33 40.98 -29.38
CA ASP A 25 14.18 42.05 -28.79
C ASP A 25 13.41 43.05 -27.95
N GLN A 26 12.13 43.31 -28.26
CA GLN A 26 11.29 44.22 -27.47
C GLN A 26 10.65 43.55 -26.23
N ARG A 27 10.62 42.25 -26.12
CA ARG A 27 10.02 41.49 -24.99
C ARG A 27 11.04 40.88 -24.04
N PHE A 28 12.32 40.92 -24.36
CA PHE A 28 13.40 40.33 -23.62
C PHE A 28 13.53 40.78 -22.16
N PRO A 29 13.33 42.07 -21.82
CA PRO A 29 13.37 42.50 -20.42
C PRO A 29 12.34 41.80 -19.51
N ALA A 30 11.18 41.42 -20.06
CA ALA A 30 10.15 40.71 -19.28
C ALA A 30 10.47 39.25 -19.02
N LEU A 31 11.32 38.61 -19.84
CA LEU A 31 11.74 37.21 -19.68
C LEU A 31 12.89 37.06 -18.64
N ILE A 32 13.68 38.13 -18.45
CA ILE A 32 14.77 38.20 -17.47
C ILE A 32 14.30 38.87 -16.16
N ASN A 33 12.99 38.94 -15.93
CA ASN A 33 12.46 39.64 -14.78
C ASN A 33 13.19 39.20 -13.49
N ARG A 34 13.98 40.15 -12.96
CA ARG A 34 14.49 40.04 -11.60
C ARG A 34 13.29 40.12 -10.68
N ALA A 35 13.12 39.17 -9.77
CA ALA A 35 12.24 39.39 -8.64
C ALA A 35 12.64 40.73 -7.98
N TYR A 36 11.69 41.43 -7.38
CA TYR A 36 11.83 42.76 -6.78
C TYR A 36 13.05 42.94 -5.85
N ASN A 37 13.64 41.86 -5.39
CA ASN A 37 14.81 41.76 -4.49
C ASN A 37 16.13 41.42 -5.20
N GLY A 38 16.20 41.44 -6.52
CA GLY A 38 17.42 41.12 -7.28
C GLY A 38 17.67 39.61 -7.48
N ILE A 39 16.79 38.73 -6.98
CA ILE A 39 16.86 37.28 -7.23
C ILE A 39 16.41 36.98 -8.66
N PRO A 40 17.11 36.11 -9.42
CA PRO A 40 16.72 35.76 -10.78
C PRO A 40 15.37 35.05 -10.80
N ALA A 41 14.55 35.35 -11.81
CA ALA A 41 13.29 34.61 -12.01
C ALA A 41 13.56 33.13 -12.34
N TYR A 42 12.61 32.27 -12.02
CA TYR A 42 12.71 30.83 -12.17
C TYR A 42 13.27 30.38 -13.53
N ASN A 43 12.71 30.85 -14.64
CA ASN A 43 13.15 30.42 -15.98
C ASN A 43 14.59 30.82 -16.31
N PHE A 44 15.05 31.96 -15.80
CA PHE A 44 16.45 32.40 -16.00
C PHE A 44 17.40 31.57 -15.10
N ALA A 45 17.06 31.42 -13.83
CA ALA A 45 17.90 30.67 -12.88
C ALA A 45 18.11 29.23 -13.36
N VAL A 46 17.03 28.54 -13.74
CA VAL A 46 17.11 27.12 -14.16
C VAL A 46 17.97 26.96 -15.44
N VAL A 47 17.91 27.90 -16.39
CA VAL A 47 18.72 27.86 -17.60
C VAL A 47 20.22 27.99 -17.29
N VAL A 48 20.56 28.90 -16.37
CA VAL A 48 21.96 29.08 -15.93
C VAL A 48 22.45 27.85 -15.18
N ASP A 49 21.67 27.34 -14.24
CA ASP A 49 22.01 26.16 -13.44
C ASP A 49 22.17 24.93 -14.32
N ASP A 50 21.20 24.63 -15.20
CA ASP A 50 21.26 23.50 -16.12
C ASP A 50 22.50 23.57 -17.05
N HIS A 51 22.84 24.77 -17.53
CA HIS A 51 24.04 24.98 -18.35
C HIS A 51 25.34 24.72 -17.56
N LEU A 52 25.46 25.31 -16.36
CA LEU A 52 26.65 25.16 -15.51
C LEU A 52 26.80 23.73 -14.99
N MET A 53 25.68 23.05 -14.67
CA MET A 53 25.67 21.66 -14.27
C MET A 53 25.77 20.68 -15.43
N LYS A 54 25.83 21.17 -16.68
CA LYS A 54 25.90 20.36 -17.90
C LYS A 54 24.76 19.34 -18.03
N ILE A 55 23.56 19.74 -17.67
CA ILE A 55 22.36 18.91 -17.80
C ILE A 55 22.14 18.57 -19.28
N SER A 56 22.06 17.29 -19.59
CA SER A 56 21.88 16.79 -20.95
C SER A 56 20.39 16.60 -21.32
N HIS A 57 19.55 16.22 -20.36
CA HIS A 57 18.13 15.92 -20.56
C HIS A 57 17.32 16.50 -19.39
N VAL A 58 16.20 17.15 -19.71
CA VAL A 58 15.21 17.64 -18.75
C VAL A 58 13.92 16.85 -18.96
N ILE A 59 13.59 15.97 -18.01
CA ILE A 59 12.37 15.15 -18.04
C ILE A 59 11.44 15.63 -16.92
N ARG A 60 10.25 16.14 -17.26
CA ARG A 60 9.34 16.77 -16.29
C ARG A 60 7.87 16.71 -16.73
N GLY A 61 6.96 17.17 -15.88
CA GLY A 61 5.53 17.21 -16.20
C GLY A 61 5.20 18.18 -17.35
N GLU A 62 4.16 17.88 -18.10
CA GLU A 62 3.67 18.70 -19.23
C GLU A 62 3.16 20.11 -18.80
N ASP A 63 2.91 20.33 -17.52
CA ASP A 63 2.58 21.66 -16.95
C ASP A 63 3.74 22.66 -17.09
N HIS A 64 4.96 22.19 -17.37
CA HIS A 64 6.12 23.01 -17.69
C HIS A 64 6.36 23.24 -19.19
N LEU A 65 5.47 22.81 -20.06
CA LEU A 65 5.66 22.92 -21.51
C LEU A 65 5.81 24.39 -21.98
N SER A 66 4.99 25.30 -21.43
CA SER A 66 5.10 26.74 -21.70
C SER A 66 6.42 27.33 -21.19
N ASN A 67 6.91 26.85 -20.05
CA ASN A 67 8.21 27.29 -19.52
C ASN A 67 9.36 26.84 -20.43
N THR A 68 9.27 25.65 -21.04
CA THR A 68 10.30 25.17 -21.96
C THR A 68 10.48 26.09 -23.16
N ALA A 69 9.41 26.61 -23.74
CA ALA A 69 9.50 27.57 -24.83
C ALA A 69 10.28 28.82 -24.42
N LEU A 70 9.97 29.37 -23.21
CA LEU A 70 10.70 30.53 -22.67
C LEU A 70 12.17 30.21 -22.37
N GLN A 71 12.44 29.05 -21.77
CA GLN A 71 13.79 28.63 -21.44
C GLN A 71 14.66 28.45 -22.69
N ILE A 72 14.13 27.88 -23.78
CA ILE A 72 14.85 27.75 -25.05
C ILE A 72 15.27 29.13 -25.58
N LEU A 73 14.40 30.14 -25.48
CA LEU A 73 14.74 31.49 -25.87
C LEU A 73 15.89 32.09 -25.03
N ILE A 74 15.90 31.82 -23.72
CA ILE A 74 16.96 32.27 -22.82
C ILE A 74 18.27 31.54 -23.17
N TYR A 75 18.26 30.21 -23.43
CA TYR A 75 19.43 29.46 -23.91
C TYR A 75 20.03 30.08 -25.16
N GLN A 76 19.17 30.43 -26.13
CA GLN A 76 19.60 31.03 -27.39
C GLN A 76 20.22 32.41 -27.15
N ALA A 77 19.59 33.25 -26.30
CA ALA A 77 20.10 34.60 -26.00
C ALA A 77 21.43 34.59 -25.29
N LEU A 78 21.69 33.63 -24.41
CA LEU A 78 22.93 33.44 -23.69
C LEU A 78 24.01 32.70 -24.53
N GLY A 79 23.68 32.25 -25.74
CA GLY A 79 24.58 31.42 -26.55
C GLY A 79 24.82 30.02 -25.97
N PHE A 80 23.96 29.56 -25.08
CA PHE A 80 24.08 28.27 -24.46
C PHE A 80 23.43 27.17 -25.32
N LYS A 81 23.99 25.96 -25.29
CA LYS A 81 23.35 24.81 -25.93
C LYS A 81 22.21 24.30 -25.03
N PRO A 82 20.95 24.25 -25.50
CA PRO A 82 19.85 23.74 -24.70
C PRO A 82 19.98 22.22 -24.52
N PRO A 83 19.51 21.67 -23.39
CA PRO A 83 19.36 20.22 -23.18
C PRO A 83 18.24 19.65 -24.08
N GLU A 84 18.12 18.34 -24.10
CA GLU A 84 16.97 17.64 -24.64
C GLU A 84 15.81 17.74 -23.65
N PHE A 85 14.58 18.03 -24.12
CA PHE A 85 13.41 18.15 -23.25
C PHE A 85 12.42 17.04 -23.51
N ALA A 86 11.96 16.40 -22.43
CA ALA A 86 10.87 15.44 -22.45
C ALA A 86 9.77 15.84 -21.44
N HIS A 87 8.51 15.81 -21.86
CA HIS A 87 7.38 16.13 -21.01
C HIS A 87 6.45 14.93 -20.91
N HIS A 88 6.24 14.46 -19.68
CA HIS A 88 5.29 13.37 -19.39
C HIS A 88 3.94 13.94 -18.96
N SER A 89 2.87 13.17 -19.19
CA SER A 89 1.52 13.51 -18.74
C SER A 89 1.42 13.57 -17.21
N LEU A 90 0.48 14.36 -16.70
CA LEU A 90 0.25 14.51 -15.27
C LEU A 90 -0.51 13.31 -14.70
N ILE A 91 -0.25 13.03 -13.42
CA ILE A 91 -1.11 12.14 -12.64
C ILE A 91 -2.31 12.96 -12.16
N LEU A 92 -3.50 12.42 -12.41
CA LEU A 92 -4.78 13.08 -12.16
C LEU A 92 -5.50 12.45 -10.96
N GLY A 93 -6.31 13.25 -10.28
CA GLY A 93 -7.29 12.76 -9.32
C GLY A 93 -8.49 12.09 -10.02
N LYS A 94 -9.41 11.53 -9.23
CA LYS A 94 -10.66 10.90 -9.74
C LYS A 94 -11.53 11.88 -10.52
N ASP A 95 -11.46 13.18 -10.21
CA ASP A 95 -12.14 14.27 -10.92
C ASP A 95 -11.42 14.72 -12.21
N ARG A 96 -10.34 14.03 -12.59
CA ARG A 96 -9.47 14.35 -13.74
C ARG A 96 -8.73 15.69 -13.63
N SER A 97 -8.73 16.34 -12.48
CA SER A 97 -7.86 17.48 -12.24
C SER A 97 -6.46 17.01 -11.80
N LYS A 98 -5.46 17.91 -11.88
CA LYS A 98 -4.11 17.60 -11.41
C LYS A 98 -4.15 17.11 -9.96
N LEU A 99 -3.54 15.95 -9.69
CA LEU A 99 -3.46 15.40 -8.34
C LEU A 99 -2.82 16.43 -7.39
N SER A 100 -3.54 16.80 -6.34
CA SER A 100 -3.15 17.84 -5.41
C SER A 100 -3.58 17.48 -3.98
N LYS A 101 -3.10 18.23 -2.99
CA LYS A 101 -3.49 18.07 -1.58
C LYS A 101 -5.01 18.09 -1.34
N ARG A 102 -5.80 18.69 -2.23
CA ARG A 102 -7.28 18.72 -2.15
C ARG A 102 -7.92 17.35 -2.38
N HIS A 103 -7.21 16.43 -3.03
CA HIS A 103 -7.69 15.07 -3.35
C HIS A 103 -7.25 14.02 -2.30
N GLY A 104 -6.79 14.47 -1.15
CA GLY A 104 -6.06 13.64 -0.22
C GLY A 104 -4.60 13.57 -0.67
N SER A 105 -3.70 14.10 0.13
CA SER A 105 -2.29 14.17 -0.22
C SER A 105 -1.73 12.76 -0.43
N VAL A 106 -1.05 12.55 -1.54
CA VAL A 106 -0.42 11.27 -1.87
C VAL A 106 1.07 11.53 -2.04
N THR A 107 1.73 11.82 -0.92
CA THR A 107 3.18 11.89 -0.90
C THR A 107 3.79 10.53 -0.66
N VAL A 108 5.02 10.31 -1.15
CA VAL A 108 5.77 9.07 -0.87
C VAL A 108 5.92 8.84 0.64
N ARG A 109 6.04 9.91 1.43
CA ARG A 109 6.08 9.83 2.89
C ARG A 109 4.80 9.22 3.46
N GLU A 110 3.65 9.74 3.08
CA GLU A 110 2.35 9.22 3.56
C GLU A 110 2.10 7.78 3.12
N LEU A 111 2.48 7.43 1.90
CA LEU A 111 2.39 6.04 1.44
C LEU A 111 3.29 5.11 2.27
N ARG A 112 4.50 5.57 2.61
CA ARG A 112 5.40 4.84 3.51
C ARG A 112 4.80 4.68 4.91
N GLU A 113 4.21 5.74 5.47
CA GLU A 113 3.55 5.73 6.78
C GLU A 113 2.32 4.81 6.80
N LYS A 114 1.60 4.71 5.69
CA LYS A 114 0.55 3.71 5.48
C LYS A 114 1.08 2.29 5.30
N GLY A 115 2.38 2.10 5.09
CA GLY A 115 2.98 0.78 4.89
C GLY A 115 2.85 0.23 3.48
N ILE A 116 2.85 1.11 2.48
CA ILE A 116 2.99 0.72 1.08
C ILE A 116 4.46 0.39 0.80
N PHE A 117 4.71 -0.76 0.21
CA PHE A 117 6.05 -1.19 -0.19
C PHE A 117 6.61 -0.34 -1.32
N PRO A 118 7.89 0.04 -1.30
CA PRO A 118 8.50 0.77 -2.40
C PRO A 118 8.45 -0.01 -3.72
N GLU A 119 8.55 -1.34 -3.67
CA GLU A 119 8.43 -2.24 -4.82
C GLU A 119 7.02 -2.17 -5.44
N ALA A 120 5.98 -2.20 -4.59
CA ALA A 120 4.59 -2.08 -5.03
C ALA A 120 4.29 -0.69 -5.63
N LEU A 121 4.81 0.36 -5.00
CA LEU A 121 4.67 1.73 -5.52
C LEU A 121 5.38 1.90 -6.86
N LEU A 122 6.61 1.39 -7.01
CA LEU A 122 7.34 1.42 -8.27
C LEU A 122 6.57 0.72 -9.38
N ASN A 123 6.07 -0.49 -9.11
CA ASN A 123 5.26 -1.23 -10.07
C ASN A 123 3.98 -0.47 -10.44
N TYR A 124 3.27 0.06 -9.44
CA TYR A 124 2.06 0.83 -9.68
C TYR A 124 2.30 2.08 -10.55
N LEU A 125 3.34 2.87 -10.24
CA LEU A 125 3.70 4.05 -11.03
C LEU A 125 4.10 3.69 -12.45
N SER A 126 4.76 2.55 -12.65
CA SER A 126 5.11 2.05 -13.98
C SER A 126 3.87 1.71 -14.81
N LEU A 127 2.83 1.17 -14.18
CA LEU A 127 1.54 0.89 -14.84
C LEU A 127 0.75 2.16 -15.16
N LEU A 128 0.88 3.22 -14.36
CA LEU A 128 0.24 4.51 -14.63
C LEU A 128 0.79 5.19 -15.89
N GLY A 129 2.10 5.09 -16.07
CA GLY A 129 2.81 5.81 -17.13
C GLY A 129 3.02 5.03 -18.42
N SER A 130 2.89 3.69 -18.42
CA SER A 130 3.19 2.87 -19.59
C SER A 130 2.47 1.52 -19.56
N SER A 131 2.37 0.87 -20.72
CA SER A 131 2.06 -0.55 -20.76
C SER A 131 3.36 -1.35 -20.63
N LEU A 132 3.54 -2.08 -19.53
CA LEU A 132 4.71 -2.96 -19.34
C LEU A 132 4.73 -4.17 -20.30
N GLY A 133 3.76 -4.28 -21.19
CA GLY A 133 3.61 -5.38 -22.15
C GLY A 133 2.91 -6.61 -21.55
N ALA A 134 2.36 -7.46 -22.42
CA ALA A 134 1.76 -8.77 -22.11
C ALA A 134 0.65 -8.80 -21.04
N GLY A 135 0.02 -7.68 -20.67
CA GLY A 135 -1.10 -7.67 -19.71
C GLY A 135 -0.73 -8.04 -18.26
N ARG A 136 0.54 -8.08 -17.91
CA ARG A 136 0.97 -8.33 -16.53
C ARG A 136 0.82 -7.07 -15.70
N GLU A 137 0.21 -7.22 -14.52
CA GLU A 137 0.06 -6.14 -13.55
C GLU A 137 1.08 -6.21 -12.41
N VAL A 138 1.63 -7.39 -12.13
CA VAL A 138 2.64 -7.61 -11.09
C VAL A 138 3.97 -7.93 -11.76
N CYS A 139 4.96 -7.06 -11.56
CA CYS A 139 6.28 -7.17 -12.17
C CYS A 139 7.38 -6.91 -11.14
N SER A 140 8.47 -7.67 -11.20
CA SER A 140 9.65 -7.37 -10.41
C SER A 140 10.31 -6.06 -10.87
N ARG A 141 11.18 -5.51 -10.03
CA ARG A 141 11.98 -4.32 -10.40
C ARG A 141 12.79 -4.55 -11.68
N GLU A 142 13.39 -5.71 -11.81
CA GLU A 142 14.21 -6.12 -12.94
C GLU A 142 13.38 -6.21 -14.22
N GLU A 143 12.17 -6.78 -14.13
CA GLU A 143 11.22 -6.83 -15.26
C GLU A 143 10.76 -5.43 -15.67
N ILE A 144 10.47 -4.55 -14.70
CA ILE A 144 10.13 -3.15 -14.97
C ILE A 144 11.27 -2.44 -15.69
N MET A 145 12.51 -2.59 -15.20
CA MET A 145 13.69 -1.98 -15.82
C MET A 145 13.92 -2.50 -17.24
N ALA A 146 13.76 -3.80 -17.47
CA ALA A 146 13.94 -4.40 -18.79
C ALA A 146 12.82 -4.01 -19.79
N ALA A 147 11.60 -3.81 -19.28
CA ALA A 147 10.45 -3.43 -20.11
C ALA A 147 10.34 -1.92 -20.35
N PHE A 148 11.04 -1.10 -19.55
CA PHE A 148 10.93 0.35 -19.65
C PHE A 148 11.45 0.89 -20.98
N SER A 149 10.61 1.71 -21.63
CA SER A 149 10.98 2.48 -22.83
C SER A 149 10.20 3.78 -22.84
N MET A 150 10.87 4.87 -23.16
CA MET A 150 10.21 6.18 -23.36
C MET A 150 9.17 6.16 -24.49
N ASP A 151 9.36 5.29 -25.48
CA ASP A 151 8.40 5.16 -26.61
C ASP A 151 7.08 4.51 -26.20
N ARG A 152 7.07 3.76 -25.10
CA ARG A 152 5.87 3.08 -24.56
C ARG A 152 5.10 3.92 -23.56
N ALA A 153 5.62 5.08 -23.24
CA ALA A 153 5.00 5.93 -22.26
C ALA A 153 3.65 6.49 -22.75
N GLY A 154 2.66 6.48 -21.87
CA GLY A 154 1.28 6.90 -22.14
C GLY A 154 1.19 8.38 -22.53
N LYS A 155 0.29 8.69 -23.49
CA LYS A 155 0.10 10.05 -24.00
C LYS A 155 -0.97 10.85 -23.24
N SER A 156 -1.73 10.20 -22.38
CA SER A 156 -2.82 10.81 -21.62
C SER A 156 -2.56 10.75 -20.12
N GLY A 157 -3.07 11.72 -19.36
CA GLY A 157 -2.98 11.71 -17.91
C GLY A 157 -3.62 10.44 -17.33
N ALA A 158 -2.92 9.82 -16.39
CA ALA A 158 -3.38 8.63 -15.68
C ALA A 158 -4.07 9.00 -14.37
N ILE A 159 -5.22 8.40 -14.08
CA ILE A 159 -5.94 8.62 -12.83
C ILE A 159 -5.29 7.79 -11.72
N PHE A 160 -4.95 8.45 -10.60
CA PHE A 160 -4.47 7.76 -9.42
C PHE A 160 -5.59 6.97 -8.75
N ASP A 161 -5.40 5.65 -8.63
CA ASP A 161 -6.31 4.72 -7.99
C ASP A 161 -5.64 4.11 -6.75
N GLU A 162 -6.03 4.60 -5.56
CA GLU A 162 -5.49 4.14 -4.29
C GLU A 162 -5.87 2.67 -4.01
N GLU A 163 -7.05 2.23 -4.41
CA GLU A 163 -7.50 0.85 -4.19
C GLU A 163 -6.68 -0.14 -5.04
N LYS A 164 -6.37 0.24 -6.28
CA LYS A 164 -5.45 -0.57 -7.11
C LYS A 164 -4.05 -0.64 -6.51
N LEU A 165 -3.54 0.48 -5.96
CA LEU A 165 -2.24 0.49 -5.28
C LEU A 165 -2.24 -0.43 -4.04
N LYS A 166 -3.28 -0.36 -3.22
CA LYS A 166 -3.45 -1.24 -2.05
C LYS A 166 -3.55 -2.71 -2.44
N TRP A 167 -4.36 -3.02 -3.45
CA TRP A 167 -4.48 -4.38 -3.98
C TRP A 167 -3.10 -4.92 -4.41
N LEU A 168 -2.37 -4.14 -5.19
CA LEU A 168 -1.02 -4.50 -5.63
C LEU A 168 -0.08 -4.69 -4.43
N ASN A 169 -0.12 -3.79 -3.46
CA ASN A 169 0.68 -3.87 -2.25
C ASN A 169 0.40 -5.15 -1.46
N GLY A 170 -0.86 -5.54 -1.31
CA GLY A 170 -1.24 -6.80 -0.68
C GLY A 170 -0.63 -8.03 -1.37
N ILE A 171 -0.48 -8.01 -2.70
CA ILE A 171 0.22 -9.08 -3.43
C ILE A 171 1.70 -9.14 -3.04
N TYR A 172 2.38 -8.00 -2.98
CA TYR A 172 3.79 -7.95 -2.56
C TYR A 172 3.98 -8.38 -1.11
N ILE A 173 3.04 -8.04 -0.21
CA ILE A 173 3.05 -8.52 1.19
C ILE A 173 2.98 -10.05 1.23
N ARG A 174 2.02 -10.64 0.52
CA ARG A 174 1.84 -12.11 0.47
C ARG A 174 3.02 -12.85 -0.13
N GLN A 175 3.70 -12.24 -1.11
CA GLN A 175 4.87 -12.84 -1.78
C GLN A 175 6.18 -12.62 -1.02
N SER A 176 6.19 -11.77 0.01
CA SER A 176 7.39 -11.47 0.76
C SER A 176 7.89 -12.67 1.56
N ASP A 177 9.20 -12.78 1.67
CA ASP A 177 9.83 -13.66 2.67
C ASP A 177 9.34 -13.32 4.07
N LEU A 178 8.98 -14.34 4.86
CA LEU A 178 8.35 -14.15 6.16
C LEU A 178 9.25 -13.41 7.16
N HIS A 179 10.55 -13.72 7.14
CA HIS A 179 11.51 -13.04 8.03
C HIS A 179 11.61 -11.54 7.68
N GLN A 180 11.76 -11.21 6.41
CA GLN A 180 11.83 -9.83 5.95
C GLN A 180 10.52 -9.07 6.20
N LEU A 181 9.38 -9.72 5.98
CA LEU A 181 8.06 -9.14 6.28
C LEU A 181 7.92 -8.85 7.77
N THR A 182 8.35 -9.78 8.63
CA THR A 182 8.33 -9.59 10.08
C THR A 182 9.15 -8.37 10.48
N VAL A 183 10.38 -8.24 9.98
CA VAL A 183 11.24 -7.08 10.27
C VAL A 183 10.59 -5.77 9.79
N ARG A 184 9.99 -5.75 8.59
CA ARG A 184 9.29 -4.57 8.07
C ARG A 184 8.06 -4.19 8.89
N LEU A 185 7.40 -5.15 9.53
CA LEU A 185 6.19 -4.93 10.35
C LEU A 185 6.50 -4.43 11.77
N LEU A 186 7.71 -4.66 12.33
CA LEU A 186 8.04 -4.25 13.70
C LEU A 186 7.70 -2.78 14.02
N PRO A 187 8.03 -1.79 13.18
CA PRO A 187 7.66 -0.40 13.44
C PRO A 187 6.14 -0.18 13.54
N PHE A 188 5.37 -0.85 12.68
CA PHE A 188 3.91 -0.72 12.65
C PHE A 188 3.24 -1.40 13.86
N ILE A 189 3.76 -2.56 14.27
CA ILE A 189 3.33 -3.26 15.48
C ILE A 189 3.59 -2.40 16.71
N ARG A 190 4.75 -1.72 16.79
CA ARG A 190 5.08 -0.79 17.87
C ARG A 190 4.15 0.42 17.88
N VAL A 191 3.83 1.02 16.71
CA VAL A 191 2.88 2.12 16.58
C VAL A 191 1.48 1.69 17.01
N ALA A 192 1.09 0.43 16.74
CA ALA A 192 -0.18 -0.14 17.20
C ALA A 192 -0.23 -0.43 18.71
N GLY A 193 0.85 -0.10 19.46
CA GLY A 193 0.90 -0.17 20.93
C GLY A 193 1.23 -1.56 21.47
N TYR A 194 2.04 -2.33 20.74
CA TYR A 194 2.58 -3.62 21.21
C TYR A 194 4.07 -3.46 21.53
N ASP A 195 4.49 -4.05 22.64
CA ASP A 195 5.89 -4.06 23.07
C ASP A 195 6.66 -5.17 22.33
N VAL A 196 7.15 -4.83 21.14
CA VAL A 196 7.83 -5.79 20.25
C VAL A 196 9.15 -6.32 20.82
N ASP A 197 9.77 -5.59 21.75
CA ASP A 197 11.06 -5.94 22.32
C ASP A 197 10.94 -7.09 23.36
N ARG A 198 9.71 -7.38 23.81
CA ARG A 198 9.38 -8.49 24.72
C ARG A 198 8.79 -9.71 24.01
N LEU A 199 8.54 -9.62 22.70
CA LEU A 199 7.96 -10.73 21.95
C LEU A 199 9.04 -11.68 21.45
N ASP A 200 8.80 -12.98 21.56
CA ASP A 200 9.60 -13.97 20.88
C ASP A 200 9.44 -13.80 19.35
N PHE A 201 10.57 -13.70 18.66
CA PHE A 201 10.55 -13.42 17.21
C PHE A 201 9.93 -14.57 16.41
N SER A 202 10.18 -15.82 16.80
CA SER A 202 9.62 -17.00 16.13
C SER A 202 8.10 -17.09 16.35
N TRP A 203 7.63 -16.75 17.54
CA TRP A 203 6.21 -16.63 17.81
C TRP A 203 5.58 -15.53 16.96
N LEU A 204 6.21 -14.34 16.89
CA LEU A 204 5.74 -13.23 16.07
C LEU A 204 5.68 -13.58 14.58
N GLN A 205 6.65 -14.33 14.06
CA GLN A 205 6.62 -14.83 12.69
C GLN A 205 5.40 -15.73 12.43
N ARG A 206 5.07 -16.63 13.36
CA ARG A 206 3.86 -17.46 13.24
C ARG A 206 2.58 -16.62 13.24
N VAL A 207 2.51 -15.60 14.11
CA VAL A 207 1.39 -14.64 14.12
C VAL A 207 1.27 -13.92 12.78
N ILE A 208 2.36 -13.40 12.26
CA ILE A 208 2.38 -12.69 10.97
C ILE A 208 2.01 -13.62 9.82
N ASP A 209 2.52 -14.85 9.80
CA ASP A 209 2.15 -15.85 8.80
C ASP A 209 0.64 -16.17 8.81
N ALA A 210 0.04 -16.15 10.00
CA ALA A 210 -1.39 -16.39 10.13
C ALA A 210 -2.26 -15.24 9.57
N VAL A 211 -1.78 -13.99 9.63
CA VAL A 211 -2.58 -12.80 9.24
C VAL A 211 -2.15 -12.15 7.92
N ARG A 212 -1.01 -12.53 7.33
CA ARG A 212 -0.44 -11.83 6.17
C ARG A 212 -1.36 -11.77 4.96
N ASP A 213 -2.24 -12.75 4.80
CA ASP A 213 -3.16 -12.81 3.66
C ASP A 213 -4.29 -11.77 3.77
N ASP A 214 -4.58 -11.30 4.97
CA ASP A 214 -5.56 -10.26 5.25
C ASP A 214 -4.96 -8.84 5.16
N LEU A 215 -3.62 -8.71 5.07
CA LEU A 215 -2.96 -7.41 5.02
C LEU A 215 -2.97 -6.84 3.59
N VAL A 216 -3.41 -5.61 3.45
CA VAL A 216 -3.26 -4.83 2.22
C VAL A 216 -2.23 -3.72 2.37
N THR A 217 -2.00 -3.25 3.62
CA THR A 217 -0.91 -2.34 4.00
C THR A 217 -0.24 -2.82 5.29
N LEU A 218 1.00 -2.38 5.58
CA LEU A 218 1.65 -2.77 6.83
C LEU A 218 0.99 -2.14 8.06
N SER A 219 0.31 -0.99 7.90
CA SER A 219 -0.41 -0.34 9.01
C SER A 219 -1.62 -1.14 9.50
N ASP A 220 -2.16 -2.05 8.68
CA ASP A 220 -3.32 -2.87 9.03
C ASP A 220 -2.99 -3.89 10.13
N ILE A 221 -1.69 -4.18 10.35
CA ILE A 221 -1.24 -5.25 11.25
C ILE A 221 -1.85 -5.15 12.64
N GLY A 222 -2.01 -3.95 13.19
CA GLY A 222 -2.52 -3.75 14.55
C GLY A 222 -3.94 -4.28 14.75
N GLU A 223 -4.78 -4.23 13.70
CA GLU A 223 -6.16 -4.73 13.72
C GLU A 223 -6.25 -6.24 13.55
N HIS A 224 -5.22 -6.85 12.95
CA HIS A 224 -5.21 -8.28 12.66
C HIS A 224 -4.54 -9.12 13.75
N ILE A 225 -3.47 -8.60 14.38
CA ILE A 225 -2.75 -9.36 15.41
C ILE A 225 -3.40 -9.29 16.81
N ASN A 226 -4.33 -8.36 17.05
CA ASN A 226 -4.97 -8.17 18.36
C ASN A 226 -5.57 -9.46 18.93
N ILE A 227 -6.04 -10.34 18.04
CA ILE A 227 -6.60 -11.64 18.41
C ILE A 227 -5.61 -12.61 19.06
N PHE A 228 -4.30 -12.37 18.94
CA PHE A 228 -3.26 -13.20 19.55
C PHE A 228 -2.77 -12.68 20.91
N PHE A 229 -3.32 -11.55 21.38
CA PHE A 229 -2.97 -10.91 22.65
C PHE A 229 -4.16 -10.90 23.59
N ASP A 230 -4.08 -11.63 24.70
CA ASP A 230 -5.20 -11.78 25.65
C ASP A 230 -5.67 -10.43 26.21
N GLY A 231 -4.75 -9.52 26.49
CA GLY A 231 -5.11 -8.16 26.96
C GLY A 231 -5.79 -7.26 25.91
N LYS A 232 -5.87 -7.69 24.66
CA LYS A 232 -6.52 -6.94 23.55
C LYS A 232 -7.63 -7.74 22.85
N TYR A 233 -7.94 -8.94 23.37
CA TYR A 233 -9.04 -9.75 22.89
C TYR A 233 -10.38 -9.05 23.22
N VAL A 234 -11.24 -8.91 22.20
CA VAL A 234 -12.58 -8.32 22.35
C VAL A 234 -13.54 -9.03 21.41
N ILE A 235 -14.71 -9.40 21.93
CA ILE A 235 -15.78 -10.01 21.13
C ILE A 235 -16.51 -8.91 20.38
N SER A 236 -16.50 -8.95 19.04
CA SER A 236 -17.21 -8.01 18.17
C SER A 236 -18.72 -8.18 18.26
N LYS A 237 -19.50 -7.17 17.81
CA LYS A 237 -20.97 -7.24 17.77
C LYS A 237 -21.45 -8.41 16.93
N GLU A 238 -20.83 -8.65 15.78
CA GLU A 238 -21.16 -9.74 14.86
C GLU A 238 -20.83 -11.10 15.49
N ALA A 239 -19.71 -11.22 16.18
CA ALA A 239 -19.34 -12.45 16.89
C ALA A 239 -20.34 -12.75 18.02
N ARG A 240 -20.76 -11.73 18.79
CA ARG A 240 -21.81 -11.89 19.82
C ARG A 240 -23.14 -12.38 19.26
N GLN A 241 -23.53 -11.93 18.06
CA GLN A 241 -24.75 -12.44 17.42
C GLN A 241 -24.64 -13.93 17.10
N VAL A 242 -23.49 -14.36 16.56
CA VAL A 242 -23.24 -15.80 16.32
C VAL A 242 -23.31 -16.61 17.61
N LEU A 243 -22.66 -16.12 18.67
CA LEU A 243 -22.59 -16.80 19.97
C LEU A 243 -23.94 -16.98 20.64
N LYS A 244 -24.97 -16.16 20.33
CA LYS A 244 -26.34 -16.27 20.87
C LYS A 244 -27.16 -17.38 20.24
N GLU A 245 -26.79 -17.90 19.10
CA GLU A 245 -27.52 -18.97 18.44
C GLU A 245 -27.45 -20.26 19.27
N LYS A 246 -28.57 -20.97 19.42
CA LYS A 246 -28.64 -22.23 20.19
C LYS A 246 -27.63 -23.27 19.71
N ASP A 247 -27.49 -23.41 18.40
CA ASP A 247 -26.49 -24.31 17.81
C ASP A 247 -25.07 -23.93 18.20
N ALA A 248 -24.79 -22.62 18.25
CA ALA A 248 -23.48 -22.09 18.67
C ALA A 248 -23.17 -22.36 20.13
N GLN A 249 -24.17 -22.24 21.02
CA GLN A 249 -24.01 -22.54 22.45
C GLN A 249 -23.61 -24.00 22.68
N ALA A 250 -24.24 -24.95 21.97
CA ALA A 250 -23.84 -26.36 22.03
C ALA A 250 -22.39 -26.58 21.59
N VAL A 251 -21.97 -25.94 20.49
CA VAL A 251 -20.59 -26.03 19.99
C VAL A 251 -19.59 -25.54 21.02
N ILE A 252 -19.86 -24.35 21.63
CA ILE A 252 -18.94 -23.71 22.57
C ILE A 252 -18.85 -24.49 23.89
N HIS A 253 -19.97 -25.06 24.35
CA HIS A 253 -19.94 -25.90 25.53
C HIS A 253 -19.06 -27.13 25.34
N HIS A 254 -19.20 -27.83 24.21
CA HIS A 254 -18.33 -28.95 23.89
C HIS A 254 -16.89 -28.52 23.64
N LEU A 255 -16.66 -27.34 23.08
CA LEU A 255 -15.31 -26.78 22.95
C LEU A 255 -14.64 -26.60 24.32
N GLN A 256 -15.37 -26.06 25.29
CA GLN A 256 -14.88 -25.91 26.66
C GLN A 256 -14.55 -27.27 27.30
N GLU A 257 -15.46 -28.26 27.16
CA GLU A 257 -15.23 -29.62 27.69
C GLU A 257 -13.95 -30.25 27.11
N VAL A 258 -13.76 -30.19 25.79
CA VAL A 258 -12.57 -30.74 25.13
C VAL A 258 -11.33 -30.03 25.61
N LEU A 259 -11.32 -28.69 25.62
CA LEU A 259 -10.19 -27.91 26.11
C LEU A 259 -9.85 -28.20 27.57
N LYS A 260 -10.79 -28.55 28.44
CA LYS A 260 -10.53 -28.94 29.84
C LYS A 260 -9.91 -30.32 29.96
N GLN A 261 -10.18 -31.23 29.03
CA GLN A 261 -9.70 -32.61 29.05
C GLN A 261 -8.35 -32.81 28.36
N THR A 262 -7.99 -31.95 27.42
CA THR A 262 -6.77 -32.03 26.61
C THR A 262 -5.54 -31.64 27.42
N GLY A 263 -4.36 -32.19 27.16
CA GLY A 263 -3.08 -31.85 27.79
C GLY A 263 -2.54 -30.50 27.32
N GLU A 264 -1.57 -29.93 28.08
CA GLU A 264 -1.01 -28.59 27.75
C GLU A 264 -0.21 -28.51 26.44
N ARG A 265 0.27 -29.63 25.92
CA ARG A 265 1.14 -29.73 24.73
C ARG A 265 0.57 -30.66 23.67
N ASP A 266 -0.69 -30.54 23.35
CA ASP A 266 -1.30 -31.32 22.29
C ASP A 266 -1.16 -30.61 20.95
N GLU A 267 -0.23 -31.07 20.11
CA GLU A 267 0.01 -30.51 18.76
C GLU A 267 -1.20 -30.71 17.83
N ASN A 268 -2.08 -31.63 18.17
CA ASN A 268 -3.28 -31.97 17.38
C ASN A 268 -4.58 -31.38 17.95
N ILE A 269 -4.50 -30.52 18.96
CA ILE A 269 -5.66 -29.97 19.69
C ILE A 269 -6.76 -29.46 18.76
N TYR A 270 -6.44 -28.84 17.63
CA TYR A 270 -7.42 -28.36 16.65
C TYR A 270 -8.20 -29.51 16.02
N GLN A 271 -7.52 -30.56 15.56
CA GLN A 271 -8.14 -31.72 14.91
C GLN A 271 -9.02 -32.49 15.89
N ASP A 272 -8.56 -32.64 17.12
CA ASP A 272 -9.32 -33.33 18.18
C ASP A 272 -10.59 -32.55 18.53
N VAL A 273 -10.47 -31.23 18.72
CA VAL A 273 -11.61 -30.32 18.94
C VAL A 273 -12.65 -30.50 17.84
N ILE A 274 -12.23 -30.38 16.58
CA ILE A 274 -13.15 -30.45 15.43
C ILE A 274 -13.81 -31.84 15.34
N THR A 275 -13.04 -32.91 15.54
CA THR A 275 -13.51 -34.29 15.44
C THR A 275 -14.55 -34.59 16.53
N ILE A 276 -14.24 -34.24 17.78
CA ILE A 276 -15.11 -34.53 18.94
C ILE A 276 -16.40 -33.70 18.86
N ILE A 277 -16.30 -32.38 18.56
CA ILE A 277 -17.49 -31.53 18.49
C ILE A 277 -18.39 -31.97 17.33
N ARG A 278 -17.81 -32.32 16.19
CA ARG A 278 -18.58 -32.87 15.05
C ARG A 278 -19.31 -34.15 15.41
N ALA A 279 -18.66 -35.05 16.12
CA ALA A 279 -19.29 -36.32 16.55
C ALA A 279 -20.42 -36.11 17.55
N LYS A 280 -20.29 -35.14 18.47
CA LYS A 280 -21.29 -34.83 19.49
C LYS A 280 -22.48 -34.03 18.96
N THR A 281 -22.26 -33.12 18.01
CA THR A 281 -23.30 -32.18 17.53
C THR A 281 -23.89 -32.55 16.17
N GLY A 282 -23.16 -33.32 15.36
CA GLY A 282 -23.50 -33.55 13.95
C GLY A 282 -23.30 -32.34 13.04
N PHE A 283 -22.82 -31.21 13.58
CA PHE A 283 -22.65 -29.96 12.81
C PHE A 283 -21.41 -29.98 11.91
N GLN A 284 -21.55 -29.30 10.78
CA GLN A 284 -20.48 -29.15 9.77
C GLN A 284 -20.46 -27.72 9.19
N GLY A 285 -19.37 -27.40 8.48
CA GLY A 285 -19.24 -26.13 7.77
C GLY A 285 -19.44 -24.92 8.70
N LYS A 286 -20.21 -23.93 8.25
CA LYS A 286 -20.41 -22.68 8.99
C LYS A 286 -20.99 -22.88 10.39
N LYS A 287 -21.89 -23.84 10.57
CA LYS A 287 -22.52 -24.14 11.89
C LYS A 287 -21.52 -24.64 12.93
N LEU A 288 -20.43 -25.29 12.49
CA LEU A 288 -19.36 -25.76 13.38
C LEU A 288 -18.27 -24.71 13.56
N PHE A 289 -17.73 -24.19 12.46
CA PHE A 289 -16.53 -23.36 12.50
C PHE A 289 -16.78 -21.92 12.94
N MET A 290 -17.95 -21.33 12.65
CA MET A 290 -18.24 -19.95 12.98
C MET A 290 -18.34 -19.69 14.49
N PRO A 291 -19.05 -20.53 15.29
CA PRO A 291 -19.04 -20.39 16.75
C PRO A 291 -17.64 -20.54 17.36
N ILE A 292 -16.86 -21.51 16.91
CA ILE A 292 -15.48 -21.70 17.37
C ILE A 292 -14.67 -20.43 17.09
N ARG A 293 -14.73 -19.92 15.85
CA ARG A 293 -14.03 -18.68 15.47
C ARG A 293 -14.47 -17.50 16.34
N ALA A 294 -15.76 -17.31 16.49
CA ALA A 294 -16.31 -16.21 17.29
C ALA A 294 -15.83 -16.27 18.74
N ALA A 295 -15.78 -17.47 19.34
CA ALA A 295 -15.33 -17.66 20.71
C ALA A 295 -13.79 -17.43 20.87
N VAL A 296 -12.96 -17.99 19.98
CA VAL A 296 -11.51 -17.94 20.18
C VAL A 296 -10.84 -16.68 19.64
N THR A 297 -11.43 -16.03 18.62
CA THR A 297 -10.88 -14.81 18.01
C THR A 297 -11.67 -13.54 18.34
N GLY A 298 -12.88 -13.65 18.85
CA GLY A 298 -13.80 -12.52 19.01
C GLY A 298 -14.35 -11.95 17.69
N LYS A 299 -14.06 -12.59 16.55
CA LYS A 299 -14.39 -12.10 15.21
C LYS A 299 -15.10 -13.19 14.39
N THR A 300 -15.82 -12.78 13.32
CA THR A 300 -16.45 -13.70 12.37
C THR A 300 -15.58 -13.95 11.13
N ARG A 301 -14.51 -13.19 10.94
CA ARG A 301 -13.52 -13.33 9.85
C ARG A 301 -12.11 -13.21 10.43
N GLY A 302 -11.12 -13.67 9.69
CA GLY A 302 -9.71 -13.62 10.07
C GLY A 302 -8.98 -14.92 9.77
N PRO A 303 -7.80 -15.15 10.38
CA PRO A 303 -6.90 -16.24 10.06
C PRO A 303 -7.53 -17.63 10.15
N GLU A 304 -6.94 -18.59 9.51
CA GLU A 304 -7.36 -19.99 9.60
C GLU A 304 -7.30 -20.49 11.04
N LEU A 305 -8.34 -21.25 11.45
CA LEU A 305 -8.49 -21.67 12.85
C LEU A 305 -7.37 -22.60 13.33
N ASP A 306 -6.84 -23.45 12.47
CA ASP A 306 -5.69 -24.30 12.78
C ASP A 306 -4.46 -23.48 13.16
N LYS A 307 -4.18 -22.41 12.42
CA LYS A 307 -3.11 -21.45 12.76
C LYS A 307 -3.40 -20.75 14.09
N VAL A 308 -4.64 -20.34 14.34
CA VAL A 308 -5.03 -19.70 15.61
C VAL A 308 -4.79 -20.66 16.79
N PHE A 309 -5.21 -21.91 16.68
CA PHE A 309 -4.99 -22.92 17.71
C PHE A 309 -3.52 -23.27 17.92
N SER A 310 -2.70 -23.25 16.87
CA SER A 310 -1.26 -23.50 17.00
C SER A 310 -0.47 -22.38 17.67
N ILE A 311 -0.99 -21.16 17.65
CA ILE A 311 -0.35 -19.96 18.19
C ILE A 311 -0.80 -19.66 19.62
N LEU A 312 -2.11 -19.77 19.88
CA LEU A 312 -2.68 -19.52 21.19
C LEU A 312 -2.40 -20.68 22.15
N SER A 313 -2.03 -20.36 23.37
CA SER A 313 -1.91 -21.36 24.42
C SER A 313 -3.30 -21.92 24.82
N ARG A 314 -3.32 -23.16 25.29
CA ARG A 314 -4.57 -23.75 25.81
C ARG A 314 -5.21 -22.92 26.93
N PRO A 315 -4.46 -22.37 27.92
CA PRO A 315 -5.04 -21.46 28.90
C PRO A 315 -5.74 -20.27 28.26
N SER A 316 -5.10 -19.61 27.27
CA SER A 316 -5.71 -18.49 26.54
C SER A 316 -7.01 -18.91 25.83
N LEU A 317 -7.02 -20.06 25.16
CA LEU A 317 -8.22 -20.60 24.51
C LEU A 317 -9.35 -20.84 25.50
N LEU A 318 -9.05 -21.43 26.69
CA LEU A 318 -10.04 -21.67 27.73
C LEU A 318 -10.65 -20.38 28.27
N VAL A 319 -9.82 -19.40 28.62
CA VAL A 319 -10.27 -18.09 29.13
C VAL A 319 -11.22 -17.44 28.13
N ARG A 320 -10.89 -17.45 26.84
CA ARG A 320 -11.72 -16.84 25.80
C ARG A 320 -13.05 -17.54 25.60
N VAL A 321 -13.04 -18.87 25.66
CA VAL A 321 -14.29 -19.65 25.59
C VAL A 321 -15.15 -19.41 26.82
N GLU A 322 -14.58 -19.27 28.00
CA GLU A 322 -15.30 -18.93 29.25
C GLU A 322 -15.85 -17.51 29.21
N GLU A 323 -15.10 -16.55 28.66
CA GLU A 323 -15.61 -15.19 28.43
C GLU A 323 -16.77 -15.19 27.42
N ALA A 324 -16.69 -15.98 26.32
CA ALA A 324 -17.75 -16.10 25.35
C ALA A 324 -19.04 -16.69 25.97
N ILE A 325 -18.92 -17.65 26.88
CA ILE A 325 -20.06 -18.22 27.62
C ILE A 325 -20.60 -17.17 28.62
N SER A 326 -19.74 -16.46 29.33
CA SER A 326 -20.17 -15.47 30.34
C SER A 326 -20.81 -14.23 29.72
N ASP A 327 -20.35 -13.79 28.56
CA ASP A 327 -20.93 -12.65 27.81
C ASP A 327 -22.38 -12.96 27.36
N GLN A 328 -22.69 -14.23 27.11
CA GLN A 328 -24.05 -14.68 26.84
C GLN A 328 -25.00 -14.49 28.04
N HIS A 329 -24.57 -14.85 29.24
CA HIS A 329 -25.37 -14.74 30.46
C HIS A 329 -25.59 -13.30 30.94
N ARG A 330 -24.67 -12.39 30.64
CA ARG A 330 -24.81 -10.95 31.00
C ARG A 330 -25.81 -10.18 30.15
N MET A 331 -26.24 -10.73 29.03
CA MET A 331 -27.16 -10.07 28.09
C MET A 331 -28.60 -10.59 28.17
N ASP A 332 -28.83 -11.67 28.91
CA ASP A 332 -30.14 -12.22 29.16
C ASP A 332 -30.83 -11.60 30.39
N HIS A 333 -30.16 -10.66 31.06
CA HIS A 333 -30.64 -9.84 32.16
C HIS A 333 -30.59 -8.37 31.80
#